data_fa95c046be86fba18e8f16d55ed2404a
#
_entry.id   fa95c046be86fba18e8f16d55ed2404a
#
_cell.length_a   1.000
_cell.length_b   1.000
_cell.length_c   1.000
_cell.angle_alpha   90.00
_cell.angle_beta   90.00
_cell.angle_gamma   90.00
#
_symmetry.space_group_name_H-M   'P 1'
#
loop_
_entity.id
_entity.type
_entity.pdbx_description
1 polymer ?
#
loop_
_entity_poly.entity_id
_entity_poly.type
_entity_poly.pdbx_seq_one_letter_code
_entity_poly.pdbx_strand_id
1 'polypeptide(L)'
;MEDLKSYFKTKKIENLEIYFDYDIRSLSTFRINGSCQIFIIANSEEALLTLLNLLHEKKIGYFILGGGSNTLINNDCSDVIIKLGKRFNTIDYSSKALITSGASCNLGKFVLKCYKNKYDFSFLAGIPGTTGGAVFGNCGNMIESVCDYVESIECLRLSRNKIIREKVKLNRLNYGYRFLKIDYLLAITFINFKKEITEKELIYNNIKENIRLKKEVQPLNSFNCGCFFKNPLNSNKTAGQLIDSLGLKGFTYGGAIVSRKHANFLENNGTASAEDVFGLAKIIAGLVYENYKIRLEYEVKLVGFKN
;
A
#
# COMPACT_ATOMS: atom_id res chain seq x y z
N MET A 1 -18.56 15.18 9.13
CA MET A 1 -18.94 13.99 8.31
C MET A 1 -20.41 14.02 7.90
N GLU A 2 -21.34 14.34 8.79
CA GLU A 2 -22.78 14.41 8.43
C GLU A 2 -23.08 15.38 7.31
N ASP A 3 -22.46 16.58 7.31
CA ASP A 3 -22.58 17.55 6.22
C ASP A 3 -22.07 17.02 4.88
N LEU A 4 -21.04 16.15 4.90
CA LEU A 4 -20.52 15.53 3.69
C LEU A 4 -21.45 14.42 3.19
N LYS A 5 -22.02 13.61 4.10
CA LYS A 5 -23.05 12.61 3.75
C LYS A 5 -24.27 13.30 3.14
N SER A 6 -24.74 14.39 3.74
CA SER A 6 -25.87 15.20 3.23
C SER A 6 -25.54 15.78 1.84
N TYR A 7 -24.34 16.34 1.65
CA TYR A 7 -23.90 16.85 0.36
C TYR A 7 -23.96 15.77 -0.73
N PHE A 8 -23.42 14.58 -0.49
CA PHE A 8 -23.43 13.50 -1.48
C PHE A 8 -24.80 12.88 -1.73
N LYS A 9 -25.75 12.99 -0.78
CA LYS A 9 -27.13 12.57 -1.01
C LYS A 9 -27.88 13.51 -1.95
N THR A 10 -27.49 14.79 -1.97
CA THR A 10 -28.16 15.83 -2.77
C THR A 10 -27.45 16.16 -4.07
N LYS A 11 -26.14 15.97 -4.12
CA LYS A 11 -25.30 16.28 -5.30
C LYS A 11 -24.60 15.05 -5.84
N LYS A 12 -24.94 14.66 -7.07
CA LYS A 12 -24.25 13.59 -7.79
C LYS A 12 -23.02 14.18 -8.48
N ILE A 13 -21.85 13.59 -8.24
CA ILE A 13 -20.64 13.86 -9.01
C ILE A 13 -20.44 12.69 -9.96
N GLU A 14 -20.40 12.96 -11.25
CA GLU A 14 -20.19 11.93 -12.28
C GLU A 14 -18.86 11.20 -12.05
N ASN A 15 -18.84 9.91 -12.36
CA ASN A 15 -17.67 9.04 -12.19
C ASN A 15 -17.19 8.85 -10.73
N LEU A 16 -18.02 9.19 -9.72
CA LEU A 16 -17.85 8.75 -8.35
C LEU A 16 -18.90 7.70 -8.00
N GLU A 17 -18.44 6.61 -7.39
CA GLU A 17 -19.29 5.64 -6.68
C GLU A 17 -19.11 5.91 -5.19
N ILE A 18 -20.19 6.20 -4.47
CA ILE A 18 -20.14 6.63 -3.06
C ILE A 18 -20.94 5.65 -2.23
N TYR A 19 -20.32 5.16 -1.18
CA TYR A 19 -20.92 4.21 -0.24
C TYR A 19 -20.82 4.78 1.17
N PHE A 20 -21.91 4.66 1.93
CA PHE A 20 -22.00 5.08 3.32
C PHE A 20 -21.95 3.88 4.24
N ASP A 21 -21.32 4.03 5.40
CA ASP A 21 -21.20 3.01 6.44
C ASP A 21 -20.74 1.66 5.87
N TYR A 22 -19.66 1.73 5.07
CA TYR A 22 -19.17 0.63 4.24
C TYR A 22 -18.34 -0.36 5.06
N ASP A 23 -18.59 -1.66 4.90
CA ASP A 23 -17.81 -2.73 5.51
C ASP A 23 -16.35 -2.71 5.03
N ILE A 24 -15.41 -2.48 5.96
CA ILE A 24 -13.98 -2.38 5.65
C ILE A 24 -13.27 -3.73 5.52
N ARG A 25 -13.92 -4.83 5.88
CA ARG A 25 -13.31 -6.16 5.88
C ARG A 25 -12.68 -6.54 4.54
N SER A 26 -13.29 -6.14 3.43
CA SER A 26 -12.78 -6.38 2.08
C SER A 26 -11.71 -5.39 1.63
N LEU A 27 -11.51 -4.30 2.36
CA LEU A 27 -10.61 -3.21 1.97
C LEU A 27 -9.15 -3.48 2.34
N SER A 28 -8.87 -4.35 3.31
CA SER A 28 -7.52 -4.72 3.74
C SER A 28 -7.34 -6.24 3.76
N THR A 29 -6.09 -6.68 3.56
CA THR A 29 -5.74 -8.11 3.66
C THR A 29 -5.76 -8.64 5.10
N PHE A 30 -5.80 -7.78 6.10
CA PHE A 30 -6.06 -8.17 7.50
C PHE A 30 -7.48 -8.71 7.72
N ARG A 31 -8.44 -8.36 6.85
CA ARG A 31 -9.83 -8.80 6.98
C ARG A 31 -10.47 -8.48 8.33
N ILE A 32 -10.13 -7.36 8.92
CA ILE A 32 -10.72 -6.85 10.17
C ILE A 32 -12.16 -6.42 9.92
N ASN A 33 -13.06 -6.79 10.82
CA ASN A 33 -14.44 -6.33 10.80
C ASN A 33 -14.55 -4.88 11.27
N GLY A 34 -15.43 -4.12 10.67
CA GLY A 34 -15.68 -2.73 11.01
C GLY A 34 -16.29 -1.97 9.85
N SER A 35 -16.46 -0.67 10.01
CA SER A 35 -17.03 0.18 8.98
C SER A 35 -16.25 1.48 8.81
N CYS A 36 -16.29 2.05 7.62
CA CYS A 36 -15.91 3.44 7.40
C CYS A 36 -17.15 4.26 7.02
N GLN A 37 -17.21 5.48 7.50
CA GLN A 37 -18.38 6.33 7.30
C GLN A 37 -18.64 6.65 5.83
N ILE A 38 -17.59 6.83 5.03
CA ILE A 38 -17.69 7.10 3.60
C ILE A 38 -16.56 6.37 2.87
N PHE A 39 -16.94 5.52 1.91
CA PHE A 39 -16.05 4.88 0.96
C PHE A 39 -16.38 5.36 -0.45
N ILE A 40 -15.36 5.77 -1.22
CA ILE A 40 -15.55 6.35 -2.56
C ILE A 40 -14.64 5.66 -3.57
N ILE A 41 -15.19 5.35 -4.75
CA ILE A 41 -14.41 4.93 -5.92
C ILE A 41 -14.44 6.06 -6.93
N ALA A 42 -13.26 6.63 -7.26
CA ALA A 42 -13.11 7.66 -8.27
C ALA A 42 -12.72 7.01 -9.60
N ASN A 43 -13.63 7.04 -10.58
CA ASN A 43 -13.49 6.36 -11.87
C ASN A 43 -12.87 7.26 -12.97
N SER A 44 -12.67 8.55 -12.72
CA SER A 44 -11.96 9.47 -13.61
C SER A 44 -11.07 10.44 -12.83
N GLU A 45 -10.13 11.05 -13.52
CA GLU A 45 -9.21 12.02 -12.89
C GLU A 45 -9.91 13.31 -12.53
N GLU A 46 -10.89 13.74 -13.36
CA GLU A 46 -11.73 14.90 -13.10
C GLU A 46 -12.58 14.70 -11.84
N ALA A 47 -13.19 13.52 -11.68
CA ALA A 47 -13.96 13.17 -10.50
C ALA A 47 -13.08 13.16 -9.25
N LEU A 48 -11.88 12.57 -9.35
CA LEU A 48 -10.90 12.56 -8.25
C LEU A 48 -10.50 14.00 -7.87
N LEU A 49 -10.19 14.85 -8.85
CA LEU A 49 -9.81 16.25 -8.62
C LEU A 49 -10.94 17.03 -7.95
N THR A 50 -12.18 16.87 -8.43
CA THR A 50 -13.37 17.50 -7.83
C THR A 50 -13.57 17.05 -6.38
N LEU A 51 -13.44 15.74 -6.13
CA LEU A 51 -13.55 15.17 -4.79
C LEU A 51 -12.48 15.73 -3.86
N LEU A 52 -11.22 15.74 -4.28
CA LEU A 52 -10.12 16.21 -3.45
C LEU A 52 -10.22 17.70 -3.13
N ASN A 53 -10.67 18.53 -4.09
CA ASN A 53 -10.95 19.96 -3.83
C ASN A 53 -12.05 20.11 -2.77
N LEU A 54 -13.16 19.37 -2.88
CA LEU A 54 -14.24 19.38 -1.90
C LEU A 54 -13.76 18.99 -0.50
N LEU A 55 -12.97 17.92 -0.40
CA LEU A 55 -12.43 17.46 0.88
C LEU A 55 -11.44 18.48 1.47
N HIS A 56 -10.62 19.08 0.63
CA HIS A 56 -9.66 20.11 1.05
C HIS A 56 -10.39 21.38 1.55
N GLU A 57 -11.37 21.89 0.83
CA GLU A 57 -12.18 23.05 1.24
C GLU A 57 -12.89 22.81 2.57
N LYS A 58 -13.43 21.60 2.76
CA LYS A 58 -14.12 21.21 4.01
C LYS A 58 -13.16 20.76 5.13
N LYS A 59 -11.85 20.73 4.89
CA LYS A 59 -10.81 20.21 5.83
C LYS A 59 -11.11 18.80 6.33
N ILE A 60 -11.60 17.93 5.47
CA ILE A 60 -11.93 16.55 5.79
C ILE A 60 -10.74 15.66 5.46
N GLY A 61 -10.32 14.84 6.45
CA GLY A 61 -9.28 13.83 6.28
C GLY A 61 -9.72 12.70 5.35
N TYR A 62 -8.79 12.21 4.56
CA TYR A 62 -9.03 11.07 3.66
C TYR A 62 -7.77 10.23 3.50
N PHE A 63 -7.96 9.02 3.01
CA PHE A 63 -6.89 8.09 2.69
C PHE A 63 -7.10 7.48 1.30
N ILE A 64 -6.08 7.59 0.43
CA ILE A 64 -6.08 6.90 -0.87
C ILE A 64 -5.62 5.47 -0.66
N LEU A 65 -6.55 4.53 -0.79
CA LEU A 65 -6.29 3.12 -0.57
C LEU A 65 -5.95 2.41 -1.88
N GLY A 66 -4.77 1.78 -1.93
CA GLY A 66 -4.39 0.87 -3.00
C GLY A 66 -5.04 -0.51 -2.85
N GLY A 67 -4.24 -1.57 -2.82
CA GLY A 67 -4.71 -2.94 -2.61
C GLY A 67 -5.06 -3.31 -1.17
N GLY A 68 -4.79 -2.44 -0.19
CA GLY A 68 -4.99 -2.72 1.23
C GLY A 68 -4.04 -3.77 1.80
N SER A 69 -2.96 -4.09 1.09
CA SER A 69 -2.01 -5.13 1.47
C SER A 69 -0.89 -4.66 2.40
N ASN A 70 -0.85 -3.37 2.73
CA ASN A 70 0.06 -2.76 3.69
C ASN A 70 -0.68 -1.72 4.54
N THR A 71 -1.92 -2.03 4.96
CA THR A 71 -2.80 -1.06 5.63
C THR A 71 -3.59 -1.75 6.74
N LEU A 72 -3.53 -1.20 7.94
CA LEU A 72 -4.41 -1.52 9.06
C LEU A 72 -5.44 -0.40 9.17
N ILE A 73 -6.72 -0.73 8.98
CA ILE A 73 -7.84 0.22 9.07
C ILE A 73 -8.52 0.01 10.42
N ASN A 74 -8.73 1.08 11.16
CA ASN A 74 -9.47 1.02 12.43
C ASN A 74 -10.93 0.59 12.20
N ASN A 75 -11.48 -0.15 13.16
CA ASN A 75 -12.85 -0.68 13.12
C ASN A 75 -13.91 0.41 12.88
N ASP A 76 -13.71 1.61 13.45
CA ASP A 76 -14.57 2.78 13.32
C ASP A 76 -13.80 3.91 12.61
N CYS A 77 -13.49 3.69 11.33
CA CYS A 77 -12.71 4.66 10.57
C CYS A 77 -13.54 5.90 10.23
N SER A 78 -13.13 7.06 10.78
CA SER A 78 -13.76 8.35 10.51
C SER A 78 -13.26 9.02 9.22
N ASP A 79 -12.12 8.58 8.66
CA ASP A 79 -11.58 9.14 7.43
C ASP A 79 -12.39 8.69 6.20
N VAL A 80 -12.42 9.53 5.18
CA VAL A 80 -12.94 9.13 3.87
C VAL A 80 -11.93 8.20 3.21
N ILE A 81 -12.34 6.97 2.92
CA ILE A 81 -11.50 6.02 2.18
C ILE A 81 -11.79 6.15 0.68
N ILE A 82 -10.76 6.39 -0.11
CA ILE A 82 -10.89 6.58 -1.56
C ILE A 82 -10.09 5.48 -2.27
N LYS A 83 -10.73 4.79 -3.22
CA LYS A 83 -10.05 3.93 -4.21
C LYS A 83 -10.07 4.56 -5.60
N LEU A 84 -9.00 4.36 -6.33
CA LEU A 84 -8.92 4.72 -7.74
C LEU A 84 -9.56 3.60 -8.58
N GLY A 85 -10.53 3.97 -9.42
CA GLY A 85 -11.35 3.05 -10.18
C GLY A 85 -10.86 2.77 -11.60
N LYS A 86 -11.81 2.61 -12.53
CA LYS A 86 -11.59 2.06 -13.89
C LYS A 86 -10.52 2.79 -14.71
N ARG A 87 -10.51 4.12 -14.70
CA ARG A 87 -9.52 4.93 -15.46
C ARG A 87 -8.08 4.62 -15.07
N PHE A 88 -7.86 4.32 -13.80
CA PHE A 88 -6.53 4.10 -13.23
C PHE A 88 -6.13 2.62 -13.21
N ASN A 89 -6.93 1.72 -13.79
CA ASN A 89 -6.65 0.29 -13.90
C ASN A 89 -6.27 -0.10 -15.33
N THR A 90 -5.35 0.66 -15.94
CA THR A 90 -4.91 0.46 -17.32
C THR A 90 -3.41 0.23 -17.37
N ILE A 91 -2.95 -0.45 -18.42
CA ILE A 91 -1.53 -0.58 -18.76
C ILE A 91 -1.40 -0.31 -20.24
N ASP A 92 -0.58 0.67 -20.61
CA ASP A 92 -0.29 1.07 -21.98
C ASP A 92 1.18 0.80 -22.34
N TYR A 93 1.39 0.13 -23.48
CA TYR A 93 2.69 -0.23 -24.04
C TYR A 93 2.96 0.50 -25.37
N SER A 94 2.11 1.43 -25.78
CA SER A 94 2.18 2.10 -27.08
C SER A 94 3.45 2.95 -27.25
N SER A 95 3.97 3.52 -26.16
CA SER A 95 5.26 4.21 -26.18
C SER A 95 6.41 3.24 -26.49
N LYS A 96 7.37 3.65 -27.32
CA LYS A 96 8.58 2.84 -27.63
C LYS A 96 9.48 2.65 -26.42
N ALA A 97 9.54 3.60 -25.49
CA ALA A 97 10.48 3.64 -24.38
C ALA A 97 9.87 3.31 -23.00
N LEU A 98 8.58 3.52 -22.85
CA LEU A 98 7.93 3.48 -21.53
C LEU A 98 6.72 2.54 -21.50
N ILE A 99 6.43 2.02 -20.31
CA ILE A 99 5.17 1.35 -19.95
C ILE A 99 4.43 2.30 -19.03
N THR A 100 3.24 2.73 -19.39
CA THR A 100 2.39 3.54 -18.51
C THR A 100 1.40 2.65 -17.80
N SER A 101 1.43 2.63 -16.47
CA SER A 101 0.48 1.92 -15.62
C SER A 101 -0.36 2.89 -14.81
N GLY A 102 -1.67 2.72 -14.81
CA GLY A 102 -2.54 3.39 -13.86
C GLY A 102 -2.33 2.86 -12.44
N ALA A 103 -2.42 3.75 -11.46
CA ALA A 103 -2.05 3.47 -10.07
C ALA A 103 -2.90 2.39 -9.37
N SER A 104 -4.14 2.13 -9.84
CA SER A 104 -4.99 1.06 -9.31
C SER A 104 -4.79 -0.29 -10.01
N CYS A 105 -3.88 -0.39 -10.98
CA CYS A 105 -3.58 -1.66 -11.63
C CYS A 105 -3.05 -2.67 -10.60
N ASN A 106 -3.64 -3.87 -10.59
CA ASN A 106 -3.17 -4.94 -9.71
C ASN A 106 -1.73 -5.33 -10.05
N LEU A 107 -0.86 -5.37 -9.04
CA LEU A 107 0.58 -5.57 -9.24
C LEU A 107 0.92 -6.92 -9.87
N GLY A 108 0.24 -8.00 -9.46
CA GLY A 108 0.43 -9.31 -10.06
C GLY A 108 0.00 -9.36 -11.54
N LYS A 109 -1.11 -8.67 -11.89
CA LYS A 109 -1.52 -8.50 -13.30
C LYS A 109 -0.51 -7.67 -14.09
N PHE A 110 0.07 -6.63 -13.49
CA PHE A 110 1.13 -5.84 -14.10
C PHE A 110 2.35 -6.71 -14.43
N VAL A 111 2.87 -7.45 -13.45
CA VAL A 111 4.01 -8.37 -13.64
C VAL A 111 3.72 -9.38 -14.75
N LEU A 112 2.53 -10.01 -14.74
CA LEU A 112 2.17 -11.00 -15.75
C LEU A 112 2.06 -10.40 -17.16
N LYS A 113 1.52 -9.19 -17.27
CA LYS A 113 1.44 -8.49 -18.58
C LYS A 113 2.83 -8.05 -19.07
N CYS A 114 3.72 -7.60 -18.17
CA CYS A 114 5.10 -7.29 -18.51
C CYS A 114 5.85 -8.53 -18.99
N TYR A 115 5.74 -9.66 -18.29
CA TYR A 115 6.31 -10.94 -18.71
C TYR A 115 5.87 -11.34 -20.13
N LYS A 116 4.57 -11.21 -20.46
CA LYS A 116 4.05 -11.53 -21.81
C LYS A 116 4.73 -10.70 -22.91
N ASN A 117 5.15 -9.47 -22.59
CA ASN A 117 5.82 -8.54 -23.49
C ASN A 117 7.35 -8.51 -23.34
N LYS A 118 7.95 -9.48 -22.64
CA LYS A 118 9.40 -9.60 -22.40
C LYS A 118 9.99 -8.45 -21.58
N TYR A 119 9.21 -7.81 -20.70
CA TYR A 119 9.71 -6.81 -19.76
C TYR A 119 9.85 -7.44 -18.37
N ASP A 120 11.04 -7.30 -17.77
CA ASP A 120 11.32 -7.92 -16.48
C ASP A 120 10.90 -7.03 -15.29
N PHE A 121 9.91 -7.51 -14.55
CA PHE A 121 9.47 -7.03 -13.26
C PHE A 121 9.27 -8.22 -12.31
N SER A 122 10.03 -9.28 -12.52
CA SER A 122 9.91 -10.54 -11.77
C SER A 122 10.17 -10.37 -10.26
N PHE A 123 10.99 -9.39 -9.86
CA PHE A 123 11.25 -9.07 -8.45
C PHE A 123 9.98 -8.65 -7.68
N LEU A 124 8.95 -8.16 -8.39
CA LEU A 124 7.63 -7.82 -7.82
C LEU A 124 6.70 -9.04 -7.70
N ALA A 125 7.08 -10.21 -8.24
CA ALA A 125 6.23 -11.40 -8.21
C ALA A 125 5.91 -11.83 -6.77
N GLY A 126 4.63 -12.13 -6.53
CA GLY A 126 4.14 -12.51 -5.20
C GLY A 126 3.95 -11.34 -4.22
N ILE A 127 4.22 -10.09 -4.60
CA ILE A 127 3.88 -8.91 -3.79
C ILE A 127 2.43 -8.54 -4.11
N PRO A 128 1.52 -8.52 -3.11
CA PRO A 128 0.14 -8.09 -3.31
C PRO A 128 0.03 -6.57 -3.38
N GLY A 129 -1.07 -6.07 -3.97
CA GLY A 129 -1.37 -4.64 -3.99
C GLY A 129 -1.57 -4.07 -5.39
N THR A 130 -1.33 -2.78 -5.55
CA THR A 130 -1.46 -2.02 -6.80
C THR A 130 -0.14 -1.36 -7.18
N THR A 131 0.03 -1.02 -8.45
CA THR A 131 1.24 -0.32 -8.94
C THR A 131 1.46 1.01 -8.22
N GLY A 132 0.40 1.80 -7.96
CA GLY A 132 0.50 3.04 -7.19
C GLY A 132 0.93 2.82 -5.74
N GLY A 133 0.36 1.81 -5.07
CA GLY A 133 0.77 1.44 -3.72
C GLY A 133 2.21 0.91 -3.65
N ALA A 134 2.61 0.13 -4.65
CA ALA A 134 3.97 -0.38 -4.78
C ALA A 134 5.00 0.76 -4.90
N VAL A 135 4.72 1.74 -5.76
CA VAL A 135 5.59 2.91 -5.97
C VAL A 135 5.58 3.83 -4.74
N PHE A 136 4.41 4.10 -4.15
CA PHE A 136 4.30 4.92 -2.93
C PHE A 136 5.14 4.36 -1.77
N GLY A 137 5.14 3.05 -1.59
CA GLY A 137 5.93 2.37 -0.55
C GLY A 137 7.34 1.98 -1.00
N ASN A 138 7.73 2.28 -2.24
CA ASN A 138 8.95 1.79 -2.87
C ASN A 138 9.21 0.31 -2.56
N CYS A 139 8.24 -0.54 -2.94
CA CYS A 139 8.33 -1.97 -2.67
C CYS A 139 9.40 -2.66 -3.53
N GLY A 140 9.91 -3.75 -3.03
CA GLY A 140 10.94 -4.54 -3.71
C GLY A 140 11.46 -5.66 -2.82
N ASN A 141 12.53 -6.27 -3.25
CA ASN A 141 13.30 -7.24 -2.49
C ASN A 141 14.54 -6.58 -1.84
N MET A 142 15.58 -7.35 -1.52
CA MET A 142 16.83 -6.82 -0.93
C MET A 142 17.76 -6.18 -1.96
N ILE A 143 17.56 -6.43 -3.25
CA ILE A 143 18.46 -6.05 -4.35
C ILE A 143 17.83 -4.91 -5.16
N GLU A 144 16.53 -5.00 -5.45
CA GLU A 144 15.82 -4.14 -6.38
C GLU A 144 14.57 -3.56 -5.74
N SER A 145 14.25 -2.32 -6.08
CA SER A 145 13.02 -1.64 -5.70
C SER A 145 12.28 -1.10 -6.92
N VAL A 146 10.96 -0.95 -6.79
CA VAL A 146 10.14 -0.52 -7.94
C VAL A 146 10.53 0.86 -8.47
N CYS A 147 11.01 1.77 -7.61
CA CYS A 147 11.44 3.10 -8.02
C CYS A 147 12.66 3.05 -8.93
N ASP A 148 13.53 2.05 -8.89
CA ASP A 148 14.68 1.94 -9.78
C ASP A 148 14.26 1.87 -11.26
N TYR A 149 13.06 1.38 -11.51
CA TYR A 149 12.45 1.21 -12.85
C TYR A 149 11.48 2.34 -13.23
N VAL A 150 11.17 3.28 -12.33
CA VAL A 150 10.27 4.40 -12.62
C VAL A 150 11.02 5.51 -13.36
N GLU A 151 10.46 6.02 -14.44
CA GLU A 151 10.94 7.23 -15.14
C GLU A 151 10.25 8.48 -14.61
N SER A 152 8.93 8.42 -14.46
CA SER A 152 8.13 9.54 -13.95
C SER A 152 6.82 9.08 -13.34
N ILE A 153 6.26 9.93 -12.49
CA ILE A 153 4.99 9.72 -11.80
C ILE A 153 4.06 10.87 -12.17
N GLU A 154 2.83 10.55 -12.58
CA GLU A 154 1.75 11.50 -12.72
C GLU A 154 0.94 11.51 -11.42
N CYS A 155 0.71 12.68 -10.86
CA CYS A 155 0.09 12.78 -9.54
C CYS A 155 -0.74 14.07 -9.40
N LEU A 156 -1.63 14.05 -8.42
CA LEU A 156 -2.29 15.24 -7.89
C LEU A 156 -1.54 15.67 -6.63
N ARG A 157 -1.20 16.95 -6.54
CA ARG A 157 -0.57 17.53 -5.35
C ARG A 157 -1.07 18.92 -5.05
N LEU A 158 -0.95 19.34 -3.80
CA LEU A 158 -1.29 20.68 -3.38
C LEU A 158 -0.14 21.65 -3.68
N SER A 159 -0.42 22.75 -4.37
CA SER A 159 0.52 23.81 -4.64
C SER A 159 -0.18 25.17 -4.48
N ARG A 160 0.32 26.02 -3.58
CA ARG A 160 -0.25 27.37 -3.31
C ARG A 160 -1.77 27.31 -3.10
N ASN A 161 -2.26 26.41 -2.26
CA ASN A 161 -3.69 26.16 -1.98
C ASN A 161 -4.54 25.73 -3.19
N LYS A 162 -3.93 25.25 -4.27
CA LYS A 162 -4.62 24.67 -5.42
C LYS A 162 -4.14 23.26 -5.66
N ILE A 163 -5.06 22.37 -6.01
CA ILE A 163 -4.70 21.02 -6.42
C ILE A 163 -4.33 21.06 -7.89
N ILE A 164 -3.12 20.64 -8.20
CA ILE A 164 -2.57 20.60 -9.55
C ILE A 164 -2.25 19.17 -9.98
N ARG A 165 -2.36 18.93 -11.28
CA ARG A 165 -1.79 17.74 -11.94
C ARG A 165 -0.34 18.02 -12.26
N GLU A 166 0.52 17.08 -11.92
CA GLU A 166 1.94 17.20 -12.22
C GLU A 166 2.53 15.86 -12.65
N LYS A 167 3.44 15.92 -13.62
CA LYS A 167 4.30 14.81 -13.99
C LYS A 167 5.70 15.06 -13.44
N VAL A 168 6.10 14.27 -12.44
CA VAL A 168 7.36 14.44 -11.76
C VAL A 168 8.32 13.35 -12.21
N LYS A 169 9.51 13.73 -12.68
CA LYS A 169 10.59 12.78 -13.00
C LYS A 169 11.18 12.22 -11.72
N LEU A 170 11.45 10.92 -11.68
CA LEU A 170 11.96 10.26 -10.48
C LEU A 170 13.30 10.82 -10.00
N ASN A 171 14.19 11.22 -10.91
CA ASN A 171 15.49 11.82 -10.55
C ASN A 171 15.39 13.16 -9.78
N ARG A 172 14.19 13.72 -9.65
CA ARG A 172 13.90 14.91 -8.83
C ARG A 172 13.27 14.56 -7.48
N LEU A 173 13.09 13.28 -7.17
CA LEU A 173 12.43 12.81 -5.98
C LEU A 173 13.44 12.16 -5.04
N ASN A 174 13.16 12.26 -3.74
CA ASN A 174 13.87 11.53 -2.71
C ASN A 174 13.15 10.21 -2.44
N TYR A 175 13.82 9.09 -2.67
CA TYR A 175 13.31 7.76 -2.40
C TYR A 175 14.41 6.85 -1.85
N GLY A 176 14.01 5.79 -1.18
CA GLY A 176 14.93 4.82 -0.60
C GLY A 176 14.16 3.64 -0.01
N TYR A 177 14.77 2.96 0.94
CA TYR A 177 14.18 1.77 1.55
C TYR A 177 12.81 2.06 2.15
N ARG A 178 11.75 1.54 1.51
CA ARG A 178 10.35 1.66 1.93
C ARG A 178 9.84 3.10 2.04
N PHE A 179 10.36 4.00 1.21
CA PHE A 179 9.78 5.34 1.08
C PHE A 179 9.97 5.93 -0.31
N LEU A 180 9.02 6.76 -0.69
CA LEU A 180 9.08 7.73 -1.77
C LEU A 180 8.50 9.03 -1.25
N LYS A 181 9.24 10.13 -1.37
CA LYS A 181 8.79 11.45 -0.92
C LYS A 181 8.43 12.33 -2.11
N ILE A 182 7.18 12.71 -2.18
CA ILE A 182 6.65 13.74 -3.06
C ILE A 182 5.99 14.77 -2.16
N ASP A 183 6.51 16.00 -2.14
CA ASP A 183 5.98 17.04 -1.28
C ASP A 183 4.55 17.38 -1.66
N TYR A 184 3.69 17.46 -0.64
CA TYR A 184 2.25 17.75 -0.79
C TYR A 184 1.49 16.79 -1.72
N LEU A 185 1.94 15.54 -1.82
CA LEU A 185 1.26 14.49 -2.59
C LEU A 185 -0.14 14.24 -2.04
N LEU A 186 -1.12 14.23 -2.91
CA LEU A 186 -2.51 13.88 -2.61
C LEU A 186 -2.86 12.51 -3.20
N ALA A 187 -2.48 12.24 -4.45
CA ALA A 187 -2.71 10.96 -5.10
C ALA A 187 -1.70 10.71 -6.23
N ILE A 188 -1.21 9.48 -6.37
CA ILE A 188 -0.55 8.99 -7.59
C ILE A 188 -1.63 8.49 -8.53
N THR A 189 -1.62 8.93 -9.80
CA THR A 189 -2.61 8.55 -10.81
C THR A 189 -2.06 7.59 -11.86
N PHE A 190 -0.87 7.88 -12.40
CA PHE A 190 -0.18 7.03 -13.36
C PHE A 190 1.32 6.97 -13.08
N ILE A 191 1.93 5.86 -13.49
CA ILE A 191 3.37 5.63 -13.37
C ILE A 191 3.91 5.26 -14.74
N ASN A 192 5.01 5.90 -15.14
CA ASN A 192 5.74 5.58 -16.36
C ASN A 192 7.01 4.82 -15.98
N PHE A 193 7.07 3.55 -16.37
CA PHE A 193 8.20 2.66 -16.12
C PHE A 193 9.10 2.58 -17.35
N LYS A 194 10.40 2.48 -17.15
CA LYS A 194 11.38 2.16 -18.19
C LYS A 194 11.12 0.76 -18.74
N LYS A 195 11.35 0.56 -20.04
CA LYS A 195 11.30 -0.75 -20.66
C LYS A 195 12.69 -1.38 -20.64
N GLU A 196 12.81 -2.52 -19.99
CA GLU A 196 13.99 -3.37 -20.04
C GLU A 196 13.58 -4.72 -20.63
N ILE A 197 14.07 -5.00 -21.84
CA ILE A 197 13.74 -6.23 -22.55
C ILE A 197 14.68 -7.34 -22.08
N THR A 198 14.09 -8.46 -21.68
CA THR A 198 14.82 -9.61 -21.16
C THR A 198 14.27 -10.91 -21.80
N GLU A 199 15.06 -11.96 -21.85
CA GLU A 199 14.64 -13.26 -22.33
C GLU A 199 13.46 -13.81 -21.50
N LYS A 200 12.40 -14.22 -22.20
CA LYS A 200 11.13 -14.60 -21.56
C LYS A 200 11.27 -15.79 -20.61
N GLU A 201 12.14 -16.72 -20.93
CA GLU A 201 12.42 -17.88 -20.09
C GLU A 201 13.09 -17.48 -18.77
N LEU A 202 14.05 -16.54 -18.82
CA LEU A 202 14.69 -16.00 -17.64
C LEU A 202 13.68 -15.30 -16.73
N ILE A 203 12.82 -14.45 -17.28
CA ILE A 203 11.75 -13.78 -16.52
C ILE A 203 10.84 -14.82 -15.84
N TYR A 204 10.44 -15.87 -16.57
CA TYR A 204 9.59 -16.93 -16.01
C TYR A 204 10.26 -17.65 -14.84
N ASN A 205 11.53 -18.02 -14.98
CA ASN A 205 12.29 -18.69 -13.94
C ASN A 205 12.44 -17.79 -12.70
N ASN A 206 12.75 -16.50 -12.89
CA ASN A 206 12.82 -15.51 -11.82
C ASN A 206 11.48 -15.34 -11.09
N ILE A 207 10.36 -15.29 -11.81
CA ILE A 207 9.01 -15.23 -11.22
C ILE A 207 8.76 -16.46 -10.33
N LYS A 208 9.04 -17.66 -10.84
CA LYS A 208 8.85 -18.91 -10.08
C LYS A 208 9.69 -18.92 -8.81
N GLU A 209 10.96 -18.56 -8.93
CA GLU A 209 11.88 -18.55 -7.80
C GLU A 209 11.49 -17.51 -6.75
N ASN A 210 11.13 -16.30 -7.13
CA ASN A 210 10.65 -15.27 -6.20
C ASN A 210 9.39 -15.70 -5.44
N ILE A 211 8.46 -16.37 -6.14
CA ILE A 211 7.24 -16.90 -5.49
C ILE A 211 7.60 -18.08 -4.56
N ARG A 212 8.51 -18.99 -4.96
CA ARG A 212 8.95 -20.11 -4.15
C ARG A 212 9.57 -19.63 -2.83
N LEU A 213 10.55 -18.73 -2.91
CA LEU A 213 11.22 -18.16 -1.74
C LEU A 213 10.24 -17.47 -0.78
N LYS A 214 9.30 -16.68 -1.31
CA LYS A 214 8.27 -16.06 -0.47
C LYS A 214 7.37 -17.10 0.21
N LYS A 215 6.96 -18.15 -0.52
CA LYS A 215 6.14 -19.23 0.06
C LYS A 215 6.85 -19.97 1.18
N GLU A 216 8.15 -20.09 1.13
CA GLU A 216 8.93 -20.77 2.17
C GLU A 216 8.98 -19.99 3.48
N VAL A 217 9.12 -18.67 3.42
CA VAL A 217 9.38 -17.86 4.61
C VAL A 217 8.21 -16.99 5.07
N GLN A 218 7.19 -16.77 4.24
CA GLN A 218 6.07 -15.87 4.55
C GLN A 218 4.74 -16.62 4.70
N PRO A 219 3.85 -16.18 5.61
CA PRO A 219 2.53 -16.77 5.82
C PRO A 219 1.52 -16.24 4.77
N LEU A 220 1.64 -16.68 3.51
CA LEU A 220 0.85 -16.13 2.40
C LEU A 220 -0.66 -16.47 2.47
N ASN A 221 -1.05 -17.47 3.27
CA ASN A 221 -2.44 -17.95 3.36
C ASN A 221 -3.15 -17.47 4.64
N SER A 222 -2.63 -16.46 5.32
CA SER A 222 -3.23 -15.89 6.51
C SER A 222 -3.68 -14.45 6.30
N PHE A 223 -4.53 -13.94 7.19
CA PHE A 223 -4.99 -12.56 7.15
C PHE A 223 -3.93 -11.65 7.78
N ASN A 224 -3.10 -11.04 6.95
CA ASN A 224 -2.00 -10.17 7.35
C ASN A 224 -1.73 -9.09 6.28
N CYS A 225 -0.89 -8.11 6.58
CA CYS A 225 -0.46 -7.05 5.67
C CYS A 225 1.05 -7.09 5.36
N GLY A 226 1.66 -8.26 5.34
CA GLY A 226 3.10 -8.38 5.13
C GLY A 226 3.91 -8.07 6.39
N CYS A 227 5.15 -7.60 6.21
CA CYS A 227 6.00 -7.15 7.31
C CYS A 227 5.37 -5.95 8.01
N PHE A 228 5.22 -6.03 9.34
CA PHE A 228 4.59 -4.96 10.11
C PHE A 228 5.56 -3.79 10.39
N PHE A 229 6.83 -4.12 10.61
CA PHE A 229 7.88 -3.15 10.89
C PHE A 229 8.91 -3.10 9.76
N LYS A 230 9.48 -1.92 9.54
CA LYS A 230 10.66 -1.77 8.69
C LYS A 230 11.87 -2.42 9.35
N ASN A 231 12.83 -2.88 8.55
CA ASN A 231 14.12 -3.28 9.09
C ASN A 231 14.87 -2.04 9.59
N PRO A 232 15.41 -2.07 10.82
CA PRO A 232 16.15 -0.94 11.37
C PRO A 232 17.48 -0.75 10.63
N LEU A 233 17.77 0.49 10.22
CA LEU A 233 18.99 0.83 9.47
C LEU A 233 20.27 0.79 10.35
N ASN A 234 20.10 0.89 11.66
CA ASN A 234 21.18 0.90 12.66
C ASN A 234 21.40 -0.48 13.31
N SER A 235 21.01 -1.56 12.64
CA SER A 235 21.15 -2.92 13.15
C SER A 235 21.57 -3.89 12.05
N ASN A 236 22.43 -4.83 12.39
CA ASN A 236 22.77 -5.96 11.51
C ASN A 236 21.67 -7.04 11.49
N LYS A 237 20.65 -6.94 12.36
CA LYS A 237 19.50 -7.84 12.40
C LYS A 237 18.28 -7.17 11.79
N THR A 238 17.51 -7.92 11.02
CA THR A 238 16.20 -7.50 10.54
C THR A 238 15.19 -7.38 11.69
N ALA A 239 14.09 -6.65 11.51
CA ALA A 239 13.01 -6.61 12.49
C ALA A 239 12.50 -8.01 12.84
N GLY A 240 12.33 -8.88 11.83
CA GLY A 240 11.93 -10.27 12.03
C GLY A 240 12.90 -11.06 12.93
N GLN A 241 14.21 -10.90 12.71
CA GLN A 241 15.24 -11.57 13.55
C GLN A 241 15.26 -11.04 14.99
N LEU A 242 15.06 -9.73 15.19
CA LEU A 242 14.96 -9.14 16.53
C LEU A 242 13.75 -9.70 17.28
N ILE A 243 12.60 -9.75 16.66
CA ILE A 243 11.36 -10.27 17.24
C ILE A 243 11.46 -11.78 17.51
N ASP A 244 12.06 -12.53 16.59
CA ASP A 244 12.25 -13.97 16.71
C ASP A 244 13.21 -14.32 17.87
N SER A 245 14.30 -13.56 18.02
CA SER A 245 15.26 -13.77 19.12
C SER A 245 14.70 -13.47 20.53
N LEU A 246 13.53 -12.82 20.62
CA LEU A 246 12.76 -12.66 21.86
C LEU A 246 11.75 -13.79 22.09
N GLY A 247 11.69 -14.79 21.20
CA GLY A 247 10.77 -15.93 21.33
C GLY A 247 9.29 -15.57 21.10
N LEU A 248 9.00 -14.45 20.38
CA LEU A 248 7.63 -13.92 20.25
C LEU A 248 6.78 -14.61 19.19
N LYS A 249 7.31 -15.54 18.37
CA LYS A 249 6.49 -16.33 17.45
C LYS A 249 5.37 -17.06 18.17
N GLY A 250 4.12 -16.84 17.73
CA GLY A 250 2.93 -17.41 18.35
C GLY A 250 2.39 -16.62 19.56
N PHE A 251 3.05 -15.53 19.97
CA PHE A 251 2.54 -14.64 21.00
C PHE A 251 1.25 -13.95 20.53
N THR A 252 0.24 -13.86 21.40
CA THR A 252 -1.09 -13.34 21.06
C THR A 252 -1.47 -12.14 21.91
N TYR A 253 -2.28 -11.26 21.34
CA TYR A 253 -2.95 -10.18 22.05
C TYR A 253 -4.35 -9.98 21.43
N GLY A 254 -5.39 -10.27 22.20
CA GLY A 254 -6.75 -10.39 21.67
C GLY A 254 -6.81 -11.42 20.54
N GLY A 255 -7.39 -11.04 19.42
CA GLY A 255 -7.44 -11.87 18.21
C GLY A 255 -6.20 -11.78 17.29
N ALA A 256 -5.20 -10.99 17.66
CA ALA A 256 -3.96 -10.85 16.89
C ALA A 256 -2.87 -11.82 17.36
N ILE A 257 -2.06 -12.33 16.44
CA ILE A 257 -0.97 -13.28 16.72
C ILE A 257 0.30 -12.91 15.93
N VAL A 258 1.46 -13.06 16.54
CA VAL A 258 2.75 -13.07 15.82
C VAL A 258 2.85 -14.36 15.03
N SER A 259 3.03 -14.26 13.73
CA SER A 259 3.12 -15.44 12.85
C SER A 259 4.18 -16.43 13.35
N ARG A 260 3.81 -17.70 13.40
CA ARG A 260 4.74 -18.78 13.70
C ARG A 260 5.78 -18.99 12.59
N LYS A 261 5.45 -18.53 11.36
CA LYS A 261 6.31 -18.67 10.19
C LYS A 261 7.33 -17.54 10.08
N HIS A 262 6.91 -16.28 10.31
CA HIS A 262 7.75 -15.10 10.15
C HIS A 262 7.44 -14.06 11.23
N ALA A 263 8.36 -13.81 12.14
CA ALA A 263 8.12 -13.02 13.34
C ALA A 263 7.74 -11.54 13.09
N ASN A 264 8.05 -10.98 11.92
CA ASN A 264 7.63 -9.63 11.54
C ASN A 264 6.24 -9.58 10.83
N PHE A 265 5.49 -10.69 10.82
CA PHE A 265 4.12 -10.75 10.32
C PHE A 265 3.16 -10.86 11.50
N LEU A 266 2.23 -9.94 11.59
CA LEU A 266 1.12 -10.03 12.51
C LEU A 266 -0.10 -10.54 11.74
N GLU A 267 -0.79 -11.51 12.31
CA GLU A 267 -1.93 -12.19 11.67
C GLU A 267 -3.19 -11.96 12.48
N ASN A 268 -4.31 -11.80 11.78
CA ASN A 268 -5.64 -11.89 12.37
C ASN A 268 -6.07 -13.36 12.36
N ASN A 269 -6.38 -13.92 13.54
CA ASN A 269 -6.86 -15.30 13.70
C ASN A 269 -8.33 -15.49 13.25
N GLY A 270 -8.98 -14.43 12.74
CA GLY A 270 -10.38 -14.39 12.34
C GLY A 270 -11.28 -13.55 13.25
N THR A 271 -10.79 -13.16 14.43
CA THR A 271 -11.54 -12.40 15.44
C THR A 271 -10.86 -11.09 15.87
N ALA A 272 -9.65 -10.78 15.34
CA ALA A 272 -8.90 -9.61 15.74
C ALA A 272 -9.63 -8.30 15.41
N SER A 273 -9.59 -7.37 16.35
CA SER A 273 -9.85 -5.95 16.12
C SER A 273 -8.60 -5.25 15.60
N ALA A 274 -8.75 -4.04 15.10
CA ALA A 274 -7.59 -3.22 14.70
C ALA A 274 -6.74 -2.82 15.91
N GLU A 275 -7.38 -2.61 17.06
CA GLU A 275 -6.74 -2.35 18.35
C GLU A 275 -5.93 -3.56 18.82
N ASP A 276 -6.40 -4.79 18.61
CA ASP A 276 -5.63 -5.99 18.95
C ASP A 276 -4.31 -6.05 18.16
N VAL A 277 -4.39 -5.84 16.84
CA VAL A 277 -3.19 -5.85 15.97
C VAL A 277 -2.24 -4.71 16.36
N PHE A 278 -2.78 -3.52 16.60
CA PHE A 278 -1.96 -2.35 16.97
C PHE A 278 -1.39 -2.47 18.38
N GLY A 279 -2.15 -3.01 19.32
CA GLY A 279 -1.71 -3.31 20.70
C GLY A 279 -0.56 -4.32 20.69
N LEU A 280 -0.72 -5.42 19.94
CA LEU A 280 0.33 -6.42 19.74
C LEU A 280 1.60 -5.77 19.17
N ALA A 281 1.47 -4.90 18.17
CA ALA A 281 2.61 -4.20 17.58
C ALA A 281 3.32 -3.29 18.58
N LYS A 282 2.59 -2.57 19.45
CA LYS A 282 3.17 -1.73 20.51
C LYS A 282 3.95 -2.57 21.52
N ILE A 283 3.39 -3.71 21.95
CA ILE A 283 4.07 -4.63 22.88
C ILE A 283 5.39 -5.09 22.27
N ILE A 284 5.38 -5.56 21.01
CA ILE A 284 6.58 -6.00 20.30
C ILE A 284 7.62 -4.89 20.21
N ALA A 285 7.21 -3.67 19.81
CA ALA A 285 8.12 -2.54 19.69
C ALA A 285 8.74 -2.16 21.06
N GLY A 286 7.96 -2.23 22.15
CA GLY A 286 8.43 -2.02 23.52
C GLY A 286 9.48 -3.05 23.93
N LEU A 287 9.19 -4.34 23.76
CA LEU A 287 10.10 -5.44 24.10
C LEU A 287 11.40 -5.38 23.29
N VAL A 288 11.34 -5.05 22.01
CA VAL A 288 12.55 -4.87 21.18
C VAL A 288 13.36 -3.68 21.69
N TYR A 289 12.71 -2.57 22.03
CA TYR A 289 13.42 -1.41 22.58
C TYR A 289 14.06 -1.70 23.94
N GLU A 290 13.36 -2.36 24.84
CA GLU A 290 13.87 -2.73 26.17
C GLU A 290 15.12 -3.60 26.09
N ASN A 291 15.12 -4.60 25.19
CA ASN A 291 16.19 -5.57 25.10
C ASN A 291 17.37 -5.14 24.21
N TYR A 292 17.10 -4.39 23.11
CA TYR A 292 18.12 -4.08 22.10
C TYR A 292 18.39 -2.58 21.95
N LYS A 293 17.61 -1.70 22.60
CA LYS A 293 17.65 -0.22 22.44
C LYS A 293 17.40 0.23 20.99
N ILE A 294 16.71 -0.61 20.20
CA ILE A 294 16.35 -0.33 18.82
C ILE A 294 14.86 0.05 18.76
N ARG A 295 14.56 1.20 18.16
CA ARG A 295 13.17 1.63 17.89
C ARG A 295 12.73 1.06 16.56
N LEU A 296 11.68 0.24 16.56
CA LEU A 296 11.04 -0.26 15.35
C LEU A 296 10.09 0.78 14.78
N GLU A 297 10.18 1.02 13.47
CA GLU A 297 9.24 1.87 12.74
C GLU A 297 8.19 1.00 12.04
N TYR A 298 6.93 1.43 12.06
CA TYR A 298 5.86 0.76 11.33
C TYR A 298 6.08 0.90 9.80
N GLU A 299 6.01 -0.22 9.06
CA GLU A 299 5.90 -0.23 7.61
C GLU A 299 4.43 -0.11 7.20
N VAL A 300 3.54 -0.79 7.94
CA VAL A 300 2.09 -0.76 7.75
C VAL A 300 1.53 0.64 7.97
N LYS A 301 0.64 1.08 7.08
CA LYS A 301 -0.07 2.35 7.21
C LYS A 301 -1.28 2.19 8.12
N LEU A 302 -1.36 3.04 9.13
CA LEU A 302 -2.47 3.09 10.09
C LEU A 302 -3.50 4.10 9.60
N VAL A 303 -4.75 3.68 9.45
CA VAL A 303 -5.86 4.52 8.96
C VAL A 303 -6.98 4.57 9.99
N GLY A 304 -7.45 5.78 10.34
CA GLY A 304 -8.48 5.98 11.37
C GLY A 304 -8.00 5.82 12.80
N PHE A 305 -6.69 5.70 13.04
CA PHE A 305 -6.14 5.73 14.40
C PHE A 305 -5.88 7.18 14.83
N LYS A 306 -6.31 7.51 16.05
CA LYS A 306 -5.96 8.80 16.68
C LYS A 306 -4.52 8.74 17.17
N ASN A 307 -3.75 9.77 16.84
CA ASN A 307 -2.40 9.97 17.37
C ASN A 307 -2.44 10.27 18.87
#